data_7333c06aa2982ca1c1edf3df0c4a7303
#
_entry.id   7333c06aa2982ca1c1edf3df0c4a7303
#
_cell.length_a   1.000
_cell.length_b   1.000
_cell.length_c   1.000
_cell.angle_alpha   90.00
_cell.angle_beta   90.00
_cell.angle_gamma   90.00
#
_symmetry.space_group_name_H-M   'P 1'
#
loop_
_entity.id
_entity.type
_entity.pdbx_description
1 polymer ?
#
loop_
_entity_poly.entity_id
_entity_poly.type
_entity_poly.pdbx_seq_one_letter_code
_entity_poly.pdbx_strand_id
1 'polypeptide(L)'
;MDPHPCRASRPPRAEEPGQREAEHPGHRPTFGTKAHFGFMKHEVGKEPDPREATQLALPKIFHQNSHMFRQDSDSFMFHVAVKYGCVGKQGWRASDVDFDDDGVTVTGRSGAPGAEPEAFRAQYVVDASGFRSPLAEKFDLRDRPARFKHHSRSMFTHYVGVKRFDDVSGHPKELRPPADWHTGTMHHLIERGWFWIIPFDNHKDSRNPLCSVGLTMDERTYPKPKDLTPEQEFALFLDKYPAVKRQFDGASKVREWVSTDRLQYSSKQTIGDRWCLMSHAAGFLDPLFSRGLSNTLEVVDALTSRLLEAFKDGDYSAERFEYVERLEQGLLQYNDEIVNSSFIAFSHFRLWNAVFRVWGSFITPGTMRLTRARLKHFKDKDQRHFRELEQNDHPGLWWPQSDKFKILLETTSETCEKYEAGALTGDEAADIIFKLLDDSPIVNPVFGWKDEEKRFIYPSVATMGRFLYWASVQAPPEMNSVGREFLLGIVKAGSKVRKLL
;
A
#
# COMPACT_ATOMS: atom_id res chain seq x y z
N MET A 1 19.73 41.89 -32.04
CA MET A 1 20.03 41.28 -30.73
C MET A 1 19.28 39.97 -30.71
N ASP A 2 19.99 38.89 -31.04
CA ASP A 2 19.38 37.56 -31.08
C ASP A 2 19.21 36.98 -29.68
N PRO A 3 18.08 36.34 -29.35
CA PRO A 3 17.95 35.62 -28.12
C PRO A 3 18.60 34.23 -28.22
N HIS A 4 19.65 34.01 -27.45
CA HIS A 4 20.26 32.70 -27.30
C HIS A 4 19.26 31.71 -26.69
N PRO A 5 19.09 30.50 -27.28
CA PRO A 5 18.28 29.47 -26.66
C PRO A 5 19.01 28.93 -25.42
N CYS A 6 18.33 28.95 -24.29
CA CYS A 6 18.75 28.22 -23.07
C CYS A 6 19.03 26.76 -23.40
N ARG A 7 20.31 26.37 -23.39
CA ARG A 7 20.71 24.97 -23.40
C ARG A 7 20.18 24.33 -22.09
N ALA A 8 19.16 23.49 -22.21
CA ALA A 8 18.76 22.61 -21.14
C ALA A 8 19.97 21.75 -20.73
N SER A 9 20.54 22.03 -19.59
CA SER A 9 21.54 21.18 -18.96
C SER A 9 20.91 19.80 -18.75
N ARG A 10 21.59 18.74 -19.22
CA ARG A 10 21.17 17.36 -18.94
C ARG A 10 20.99 17.21 -17.44
N PRO A 11 19.86 16.65 -16.98
CA PRO A 11 19.71 16.36 -15.57
C PRO A 11 20.85 15.41 -15.13
N PRO A 12 21.40 15.59 -13.94
CA PRO A 12 22.42 14.68 -13.42
C PRO A 12 21.85 13.25 -13.44
N ARG A 13 22.67 12.28 -13.84
CA ARG A 13 22.29 10.87 -13.78
C ARG A 13 21.82 10.58 -12.37
N ALA A 14 20.61 10.02 -12.24
CA ALA A 14 20.16 9.48 -10.97
C ALA A 14 21.14 8.36 -10.56
N GLU A 15 21.95 8.63 -9.56
CA GLU A 15 22.77 7.61 -8.91
C GLU A 15 21.85 6.65 -8.17
N GLU A 16 22.14 5.37 -8.24
CA GLU A 16 21.37 4.37 -7.49
C GLU A 16 21.42 4.67 -5.99
N PRO A 17 20.34 4.46 -5.23
CA PRO A 17 20.27 4.78 -3.80
C PRO A 17 21.43 4.23 -2.96
N GLY A 18 22.00 3.09 -3.35
CA GLY A 18 23.14 2.47 -2.67
C GLY A 18 24.49 3.19 -2.86
N GLN A 19 24.68 4.02 -3.89
CA GLN A 19 25.94 4.72 -4.12
C GLN A 19 26.09 5.98 -3.25
N ARG A 20 24.99 6.56 -2.76
CA ARG A 20 25.03 7.76 -1.90
C ARG A 20 25.21 7.46 -0.42
N GLU A 21 24.89 6.24 0.03
CA GLU A 21 25.20 5.81 1.39
C GLU A 21 26.70 5.84 1.68
N ALA A 22 27.55 5.68 0.64
CA ALA A 22 29.01 5.74 0.76
C ALA A 22 29.57 7.16 0.90
N GLU A 23 28.83 8.19 0.47
CA GLU A 23 29.32 9.59 0.48
C GLU A 23 28.95 10.36 1.75
N HIS A 24 28.05 9.84 2.61
CA HIS A 24 27.68 10.44 3.89
C HIS A 24 27.89 9.47 5.05
N PRO A 25 29.10 9.35 5.58
CA PRO A 25 29.44 8.37 6.62
C PRO A 25 28.75 8.57 7.98
N GLY A 26 27.81 9.49 8.09
CA GLY A 26 26.99 9.74 9.28
C GLY A 26 25.51 9.45 9.15
N HIS A 27 24.98 9.29 7.93
CA HIS A 27 23.55 9.03 7.74
C HIS A 27 23.28 7.53 7.73
N ARG A 28 22.58 7.03 8.73
CA ARG A 28 22.14 5.63 8.78
C ARG A 28 20.64 5.55 8.50
N PRO A 29 20.19 4.48 7.81
CA PRO A 29 18.79 4.36 7.48
C PRO A 29 17.91 4.30 8.74
N THR A 30 16.81 5.04 8.72
CA THR A 30 15.79 5.10 9.77
C THR A 30 14.57 4.23 9.41
N PHE A 31 14.81 3.18 8.66
CA PHE A 31 13.78 2.21 8.27
C PHE A 31 14.07 0.83 8.85
N GLY A 32 13.02 0.06 9.10
CA GLY A 32 13.09 -1.35 9.47
C GLY A 32 12.96 -2.27 8.25
N THR A 33 13.33 -3.51 8.42
CA THR A 33 13.10 -4.57 7.43
C THR A 33 11.65 -5.03 7.47
N LYS A 34 11.03 -5.21 6.31
CA LYS A 34 9.74 -5.86 6.12
C LYS A 34 9.90 -7.12 5.27
N ALA A 35 10.35 -8.21 5.90
CA ALA A 35 10.59 -9.47 5.21
C ALA A 35 9.29 -10.22 4.87
N HIS A 36 8.21 -9.96 5.59
CA HIS A 36 6.94 -10.65 5.45
C HIS A 36 5.76 -9.82 5.97
N PHE A 37 4.57 -10.25 5.62
CA PHE A 37 3.32 -9.91 6.30
C PHE A 37 2.94 -11.08 7.20
N GLY A 38 2.81 -10.85 8.49
CA GLY A 38 2.43 -11.85 9.49
C GLY A 38 1.11 -11.52 10.13
N PHE A 39 0.25 -12.52 10.31
CA PHE A 39 -1.09 -12.38 10.89
C PHE A 39 -1.32 -13.48 11.93
N MET A 40 -1.80 -13.10 13.09
CA MET A 40 -2.12 -13.99 14.20
C MET A 40 -3.50 -13.64 14.74
N LYS A 41 -4.41 -14.60 14.76
CA LYS A 41 -5.73 -14.40 15.36
C LYS A 41 -5.65 -14.45 16.88
N HIS A 42 -6.41 -13.59 17.53
CA HIS A 42 -6.56 -13.52 18.98
C HIS A 42 -8.02 -13.59 19.38
N GLU A 43 -8.27 -14.23 20.52
CA GLU A 43 -9.56 -14.24 21.17
C GLU A 43 -9.45 -13.59 22.56
N VAL A 44 -10.55 -12.97 23.00
CA VAL A 44 -10.60 -12.27 24.28
C VAL A 44 -10.27 -13.22 25.44
N GLY A 45 -9.29 -12.83 26.26
CA GLY A 45 -8.91 -13.58 27.47
C GLY A 45 -8.16 -14.89 27.22
N LYS A 46 -7.82 -15.21 25.97
CA LYS A 46 -7.12 -16.45 25.61
C LYS A 46 -5.69 -16.18 25.09
N GLU A 47 -4.84 -17.18 25.27
CA GLU A 47 -3.57 -17.24 24.53
C GLU A 47 -3.87 -17.58 23.06
N PRO A 48 -3.16 -16.97 22.10
CA PRO A 48 -3.38 -17.25 20.70
C PRO A 48 -2.92 -18.66 20.33
N ASP A 49 -3.72 -19.35 19.52
CA ASP A 49 -3.31 -20.64 18.96
C ASP A 49 -2.29 -20.41 17.83
N PRO A 50 -1.06 -20.91 17.91
CA PRO A 50 -0.06 -20.77 16.85
C PRO A 50 -0.51 -21.40 15.52
N ARG A 51 -1.54 -22.26 15.52
CA ARG A 51 -2.14 -22.80 14.31
C ARG A 51 -3.08 -21.82 13.62
N GLU A 52 -3.56 -20.78 14.33
CA GLU A 52 -4.38 -19.68 13.80
C GLU A 52 -3.50 -18.50 13.35
N ALA A 53 -2.44 -18.82 12.61
CA ALA A 53 -1.50 -17.83 12.09
C ALA A 53 -1.20 -18.06 10.60
N THR A 54 -1.01 -16.96 9.86
CA THR A 54 -0.54 -16.99 8.47
C THR A 54 0.64 -16.05 8.30
N GLN A 55 1.55 -16.40 7.37
CA GLN A 55 2.67 -15.51 7.02
C GLN A 55 2.98 -15.61 5.54
N LEU A 56 3.12 -14.45 4.89
CA LEU A 56 3.53 -14.33 3.50
C LEU A 56 4.86 -13.58 3.42
N ALA A 57 5.92 -14.28 3.06
CA ALA A 57 7.19 -13.67 2.71
C ALA A 57 7.19 -13.23 1.25
N LEU A 58 7.73 -12.04 0.99
CA LEU A 58 7.92 -11.56 -0.36
C LEU A 58 9.24 -12.09 -0.93
N PRO A 59 9.27 -12.51 -2.21
CA PRO A 59 10.50 -12.98 -2.82
C PRO A 59 11.57 -11.87 -2.82
N LYS A 60 12.73 -12.13 -2.24
CA LYS A 60 13.85 -11.17 -2.15
C LYS A 60 14.30 -10.61 -3.50
N ILE A 61 14.07 -11.36 -4.58
CA ILE A 61 14.40 -10.94 -5.95
C ILE A 61 13.55 -9.76 -6.46
N PHE A 62 12.41 -9.48 -5.80
CA PHE A 62 11.53 -8.35 -6.16
C PHE A 62 11.80 -7.10 -5.34
N HIS A 63 12.86 -7.02 -4.57
CA HIS A 63 13.29 -6.03 -3.61
C HIS A 63 12.94 -6.38 -2.15
N GLN A 64 13.75 -5.86 -1.23
CA GLN A 64 13.39 -5.86 0.18
C GLN A 64 12.34 -4.78 0.42
N ASN A 65 11.20 -5.15 0.97
CA ASN A 65 10.28 -4.18 1.51
C ASN A 65 10.83 -3.63 2.82
N SER A 66 10.48 -2.39 3.12
CA SER A 66 10.96 -1.70 4.30
C SER A 66 9.81 -1.10 5.08
N HIS A 67 9.95 -1.06 6.39
CA HIS A 67 9.17 -0.17 7.22
C HIS A 67 9.77 1.24 7.11
N MET A 68 9.07 2.13 6.45
CA MET A 68 9.56 3.49 6.24
C MET A 68 9.14 4.38 7.40
N PHE A 69 10.11 4.98 8.08
CA PHE A 69 9.84 6.03 9.05
C PHE A 69 9.53 7.32 8.29
N ARG A 70 8.24 7.66 8.21
CA ARG A 70 7.70 8.68 7.28
C ARG A 70 8.27 10.07 7.54
N GLN A 71 8.60 10.44 8.79
CA GLN A 71 9.22 11.73 9.07
C GLN A 71 10.51 11.92 8.29
N ASP A 72 11.36 10.88 8.21
CA ASP A 72 12.60 10.96 7.46
C ASP A 72 12.42 10.79 5.97
N SER A 73 11.66 9.77 5.55
CA SER A 73 11.49 9.49 4.12
C SER A 73 10.76 10.61 3.40
N ASP A 74 9.75 11.21 4.01
CA ASP A 74 9.00 12.32 3.40
C ASP A 74 9.87 13.59 3.33
N SER A 75 10.63 13.89 4.39
CA SER A 75 11.61 14.98 4.38
C SER A 75 12.67 14.77 3.30
N PHE A 76 13.20 13.55 3.18
CA PHE A 76 14.17 13.22 2.14
C PHE A 76 13.60 13.44 0.74
N MET A 77 12.39 12.94 0.48
CA MET A 77 11.73 13.11 -0.83
C MET A 77 11.44 14.57 -1.16
N PHE A 78 11.07 15.39 -0.18
CA PHE A 78 10.93 16.83 -0.35
C PHE A 78 12.25 17.48 -0.82
N HIS A 79 13.36 17.18 -0.14
CA HIS A 79 14.68 17.70 -0.53
C HIS A 79 15.16 17.17 -1.88
N VAL A 80 14.81 15.93 -2.24
CA VAL A 80 15.05 15.40 -3.58
C VAL A 80 14.29 16.21 -4.63
N ALA A 81 13.01 16.50 -4.42
CA ALA A 81 12.22 17.31 -5.34
C ALA A 81 12.85 18.71 -5.53
N VAL A 82 13.25 19.38 -4.45
CA VAL A 82 13.94 20.67 -4.51
C VAL A 82 15.27 20.56 -5.29
N LYS A 83 16.06 19.50 -5.07
CA LYS A 83 17.30 19.25 -5.81
C LYS A 83 17.05 19.08 -7.31
N TYR A 84 15.90 18.55 -7.71
CA TYR A 84 15.48 18.42 -9.10
C TYR A 84 14.83 19.68 -9.69
N GLY A 85 14.83 20.80 -8.96
CA GLY A 85 14.40 22.11 -9.42
C GLY A 85 12.99 22.54 -9.01
N CYS A 86 12.33 21.76 -8.15
CA CYS A 86 11.06 22.19 -7.59
C CYS A 86 11.26 23.35 -6.59
N VAL A 87 10.35 24.33 -6.61
CA VAL A 87 10.27 25.36 -5.58
C VAL A 87 9.52 24.80 -4.39
N GLY A 88 10.24 24.47 -3.31
CA GLY A 88 9.66 23.92 -2.09
C GLY A 88 9.25 25.02 -1.13
N LYS A 89 7.99 24.99 -0.64
CA LYS A 89 7.49 25.91 0.38
C LYS A 89 6.98 25.13 1.59
N GLN A 90 7.82 24.98 2.60
CA GLN A 90 7.41 24.41 3.90
C GLN A 90 6.70 25.45 4.75
N GLY A 91 5.77 24.99 5.59
CA GLY A 91 4.99 25.88 6.45
C GLY A 91 4.04 26.83 5.70
N TRP A 92 3.77 26.56 4.43
CA TRP A 92 2.83 27.31 3.59
C TRP A 92 1.55 26.48 3.38
N ARG A 93 0.38 27.14 3.44
CA ARG A 93 -0.92 26.49 3.29
C ARG A 93 -1.69 27.11 2.14
N ALA A 94 -2.07 26.29 1.16
CA ALA A 94 -3.05 26.66 0.15
C ALA A 94 -4.41 26.91 0.81
N SER A 95 -5.06 28.00 0.42
CA SER A 95 -6.39 28.40 0.92
C SER A 95 -7.42 28.47 -0.18
N ASP A 96 -7.02 28.72 -1.42
CA ASP A 96 -7.92 28.79 -2.56
C ASP A 96 -7.21 28.41 -3.86
N VAL A 97 -8.00 28.02 -4.86
CA VAL A 97 -7.55 27.64 -6.19
C VAL A 97 -8.55 28.19 -7.22
N ASP A 98 -8.11 29.08 -8.09
CA ASP A 98 -8.95 29.68 -9.13
C ASP A 98 -8.50 29.25 -10.53
N PHE A 99 -9.47 29.04 -11.41
CA PHE A 99 -9.26 28.56 -12.77
C PHE A 99 -9.73 29.58 -13.78
N ASP A 100 -8.99 29.71 -14.88
CA ASP A 100 -9.39 30.45 -16.06
C ASP A 100 -8.90 29.74 -17.33
N ASP A 101 -9.14 30.31 -18.51
CA ASP A 101 -8.82 29.70 -19.80
C ASP A 101 -7.31 29.39 -19.95
N ASP A 102 -6.46 30.19 -19.32
CA ASP A 102 -4.99 30.12 -19.48
C ASP A 102 -4.30 29.29 -18.39
N GLY A 103 -5.00 28.89 -17.31
CA GLY A 103 -4.37 28.11 -16.26
C GLY A 103 -5.07 28.11 -14.92
N VAL A 104 -4.28 27.91 -13.86
CA VAL A 104 -4.77 27.83 -12.48
C VAL A 104 -3.92 28.72 -11.57
N THR A 105 -4.57 29.45 -10.66
CA THR A 105 -3.93 30.27 -9.63
C THR A 105 -4.19 29.65 -8.26
N VAL A 106 -3.12 29.27 -7.56
CA VAL A 106 -3.21 28.75 -6.18
C VAL A 106 -2.80 29.85 -5.23
N THR A 107 -3.72 30.25 -4.35
CA THR A 107 -3.49 31.26 -3.31
C THR A 107 -3.32 30.58 -1.95
N GLY A 108 -2.40 31.09 -1.15
CA GLY A 108 -2.16 30.59 0.18
C GLY A 108 -1.25 31.52 0.97
N ARG A 109 -0.86 31.08 2.17
CA ARG A 109 0.00 31.89 3.05
C ARG A 109 0.91 31.02 3.91
N SER A 110 2.02 31.59 4.31
CA SER A 110 2.88 31.03 5.35
C SER A 110 2.14 30.98 6.69
N GLY A 111 2.49 30.02 7.53
CA GLY A 111 2.01 29.93 8.91
C GLY A 111 2.62 30.99 9.87
N ALA A 112 3.51 31.85 9.39
CA ALA A 112 4.09 32.91 10.21
C ALA A 112 3.04 33.97 10.58
N PRO A 113 3.03 34.50 11.81
CA PRO A 113 2.12 35.58 12.18
C PRO A 113 2.24 36.80 11.26
N GLY A 114 1.12 37.32 10.75
CA GLY A 114 1.09 38.45 9.85
C GLY A 114 1.55 38.21 8.43
N ALA A 115 1.71 36.93 8.01
CA ALA A 115 2.09 36.61 6.63
C ALA A 115 0.99 37.04 5.66
N GLU A 116 1.37 37.80 4.64
CA GLU A 116 0.49 38.19 3.54
C GLU A 116 0.20 36.96 2.62
N PRO A 117 -0.96 36.93 1.96
CA PRO A 117 -1.25 35.92 0.95
C PRO A 117 -0.27 35.98 -0.22
N GLU A 118 0.14 34.81 -0.70
CA GLU A 118 0.93 34.68 -1.93
C GLU A 118 0.10 33.88 -2.95
N ALA A 119 0.23 34.21 -4.23
CA ALA A 119 -0.41 33.49 -5.33
C ALA A 119 0.62 32.91 -6.29
N PHE A 120 0.37 31.69 -6.74
CA PHE A 120 1.20 30.99 -7.73
C PHE A 120 0.37 30.63 -8.94
N ARG A 121 0.87 31.00 -10.12
CA ARG A 121 0.25 30.66 -11.39
C ARG A 121 0.87 29.38 -11.96
N ALA A 122 0.04 28.45 -12.43
CA ALA A 122 0.45 27.22 -13.05
C ALA A 122 -0.46 26.83 -14.21
N GLN A 123 -0.06 25.85 -15.00
CA GLN A 123 -0.88 25.27 -16.07
C GLN A 123 -1.79 24.16 -15.55
N TYR A 124 -1.37 23.49 -14.47
CA TYR A 124 -2.06 22.35 -13.88
C TYR A 124 -1.81 22.30 -12.38
N VAL A 125 -2.79 21.89 -11.60
CA VAL A 125 -2.67 21.69 -10.16
C VAL A 125 -2.90 20.23 -9.77
N VAL A 126 -2.01 19.70 -8.96
CA VAL A 126 -2.15 18.38 -8.33
C VAL A 126 -2.37 18.58 -6.84
N ASP A 127 -3.55 18.25 -6.37
CA ASP A 127 -3.88 18.32 -4.96
C ASP A 127 -3.55 16.98 -4.29
N ALA A 128 -2.52 16.95 -3.45
CA ALA A 128 -2.10 15.82 -2.64
C ALA A 128 -2.25 16.11 -1.12
N SER A 129 -3.11 17.05 -0.74
CA SER A 129 -3.27 17.54 0.63
C SER A 129 -4.02 16.59 1.58
N GLY A 130 -4.55 15.47 1.07
CA GLY A 130 -5.27 14.47 1.85
C GLY A 130 -6.74 14.86 2.09
N PHE A 131 -7.27 14.49 3.26
CA PHE A 131 -8.70 14.68 3.57
C PHE A 131 -9.18 16.14 3.41
N ARG A 132 -8.37 17.09 3.88
CA ARG A 132 -8.69 18.54 3.80
C ARG A 132 -8.18 19.13 2.49
N SER A 133 -8.70 18.62 1.38
CA SER A 133 -8.34 19.04 0.03
C SER A 133 -9.06 20.34 -0.35
N PRO A 134 -8.33 21.41 -0.71
CA PRO A 134 -8.94 22.65 -1.20
C PRO A 134 -9.80 22.45 -2.45
N LEU A 135 -9.37 21.58 -3.37
CA LEU A 135 -10.16 21.26 -4.57
C LEU A 135 -11.40 20.46 -4.24
N ALA A 136 -11.30 19.44 -3.35
CA ALA A 136 -12.46 18.66 -2.97
C ALA A 136 -13.51 19.51 -2.23
N GLU A 137 -13.09 20.52 -1.48
CA GLU A 137 -13.98 21.49 -0.83
C GLU A 137 -14.60 22.44 -1.85
N LYS A 138 -13.80 23.05 -2.72
CA LYS A 138 -14.24 24.01 -3.74
C LYS A 138 -15.31 23.44 -4.67
N PHE A 139 -15.14 22.20 -5.10
CA PHE A 139 -16.04 21.55 -6.07
C PHE A 139 -17.06 20.58 -5.43
N ASP A 140 -17.16 20.53 -4.10
CA ASP A 140 -18.02 19.58 -3.36
C ASP A 140 -17.87 18.14 -3.85
N LEU A 141 -16.62 17.68 -3.95
CA LEU A 141 -16.31 16.38 -4.54
C LEU A 141 -16.50 15.21 -3.57
N ARG A 142 -16.60 15.45 -2.26
CA ARG A 142 -16.71 14.37 -1.27
C ARG A 142 -18.05 13.65 -1.35
N ASP A 143 -18.01 12.32 -1.39
CA ASP A 143 -19.21 11.52 -1.17
C ASP A 143 -19.68 11.65 0.28
N ARG A 144 -20.99 11.86 0.46
CA ARG A 144 -21.62 11.93 1.79
C ARG A 144 -22.94 11.17 1.79
N PRO A 145 -22.95 9.95 2.36
CA PRO A 145 -21.85 9.22 3.02
C PRO A 145 -20.79 8.72 2.05
N ALA A 146 -19.58 8.40 2.55
CA ALA A 146 -18.56 7.75 1.74
C ALA A 146 -19.11 6.41 1.22
N ARG A 147 -18.83 6.10 -0.06
CA ARG A 147 -19.40 4.94 -0.78
C ARG A 147 -18.89 3.57 -0.37
N PHE A 148 -17.82 3.53 0.46
CA PHE A 148 -17.15 2.29 0.83
C PHE A 148 -17.95 1.44 1.80
N LYS A 149 -17.86 0.11 1.63
CA LYS A 149 -18.44 -0.93 2.51
C LYS A 149 -17.72 -0.96 3.85
N HIS A 150 -16.40 -0.75 3.83
CA HIS A 150 -15.55 -0.79 5.01
C HIS A 150 -15.75 0.45 5.89
N HIS A 151 -15.83 0.22 7.20
CA HIS A 151 -15.98 1.26 8.21
C HIS A 151 -14.99 1.00 9.33
N SER A 152 -13.90 1.77 9.39
CA SER A 152 -12.97 1.66 10.51
C SER A 152 -12.57 3.01 11.05
N ARG A 153 -12.16 3.00 12.30
CA ARG A 153 -11.46 4.09 12.99
C ARG A 153 -10.14 3.57 13.54
N SER A 154 -9.23 4.45 13.82
CA SER A 154 -7.88 4.07 14.21
C SER A 154 -7.35 4.93 15.34
N MET A 155 -6.47 4.36 16.15
CA MET A 155 -5.61 5.09 17.07
C MET A 155 -4.19 4.57 16.99
N PHE A 156 -3.20 5.45 17.10
CA PHE A 156 -1.79 5.05 17.01
C PHE A 156 -0.85 6.03 17.68
N THR A 157 0.32 5.52 18.02
CA THR A 157 1.44 6.29 18.54
C THR A 157 2.77 5.57 18.25
N HIS A 158 3.88 6.09 18.79
CA HIS A 158 5.16 5.41 18.77
C HIS A 158 5.59 5.06 20.19
N TYR A 159 6.20 3.87 20.30
CA TYR A 159 6.79 3.35 21.56
C TYR A 159 8.28 3.07 21.36
N VAL A 160 8.99 2.98 22.47
CA VAL A 160 10.31 2.34 22.59
C VAL A 160 10.21 1.17 23.56
N GLY A 161 11.06 0.16 23.39
CA GLY A 161 11.11 -1.00 24.28
C GLY A 161 9.97 -2.01 24.11
N VAL A 162 9.25 -1.97 22.98
CA VAL A 162 8.24 -3.00 22.66
C VAL A 162 8.96 -4.34 22.46
N LYS A 163 8.56 -5.37 23.23
CA LYS A 163 9.16 -6.70 23.14
C LYS A 163 8.77 -7.40 21.86
N ARG A 164 9.67 -8.23 21.34
CA ARG A 164 9.37 -9.09 20.20
C ARG A 164 8.28 -10.10 20.54
N PHE A 165 7.32 -10.28 19.65
CA PHE A 165 6.30 -11.31 19.82
C PHE A 165 6.90 -12.72 19.91
N ASP A 166 7.98 -12.94 19.16
CA ASP A 166 8.76 -14.18 19.19
C ASP A 166 9.21 -14.58 20.61
N ASP A 167 9.53 -13.59 21.46
CA ASP A 167 10.07 -13.81 22.81
C ASP A 167 8.95 -13.98 23.85
N VAL A 168 7.77 -13.39 23.63
CA VAL A 168 6.69 -13.33 24.63
C VAL A 168 5.47 -14.19 24.30
N SER A 169 5.39 -14.75 23.09
CA SER A 169 4.24 -15.56 22.66
C SER A 169 4.12 -16.89 23.40
N GLY A 170 5.24 -17.43 23.87
CA GLY A 170 5.26 -18.79 24.47
C GLY A 170 5.07 -19.93 23.46
N HIS A 171 5.00 -19.63 22.15
CA HIS A 171 4.72 -20.65 21.13
C HIS A 171 5.87 -21.63 20.97
N PRO A 172 5.59 -22.94 20.87
CA PRO A 172 6.59 -23.97 20.55
C PRO A 172 7.28 -23.65 19.22
N LYS A 173 8.59 -23.94 19.12
CA LYS A 173 9.40 -23.65 17.93
C LYS A 173 8.85 -24.31 16.66
N GLU A 174 8.31 -25.50 16.81
CA GLU A 174 7.76 -26.32 15.73
C GLU A 174 6.51 -25.71 15.08
N LEU A 175 5.81 -24.85 15.80
CA LEU A 175 4.61 -24.16 15.34
C LEU A 175 4.84 -22.72 14.91
N ARG A 176 6.09 -22.24 15.04
CA ARG A 176 6.46 -20.90 14.59
C ARG A 176 6.65 -20.84 13.09
N PRO A 177 6.41 -19.68 12.45
CA PRO A 177 6.73 -19.50 11.04
C PRO A 177 8.25 -19.56 10.82
N PRO A 178 8.69 -19.83 9.57
CA PRO A 178 10.11 -19.89 9.20
C PRO A 178 10.88 -18.58 9.40
N ALA A 179 10.21 -17.42 9.39
CA ALA A 179 10.82 -16.13 9.72
C ALA A 179 10.23 -15.57 11.01
N ASP A 180 11.10 -15.03 11.86
CA ASP A 180 10.68 -14.39 13.09
C ASP A 180 9.65 -13.29 12.81
N TRP A 181 8.61 -13.19 13.63
CA TRP A 181 7.56 -12.17 13.54
C TRP A 181 8.13 -10.76 13.52
N HIS A 182 9.19 -10.53 14.31
CA HIS A 182 9.86 -9.24 14.41
C HIS A 182 10.52 -8.77 13.11
N THR A 183 10.79 -9.66 12.14
CA THR A 183 11.43 -9.29 10.87
C THR A 183 10.45 -8.75 9.82
N GLY A 184 9.18 -8.65 10.15
CA GLY A 184 8.12 -8.15 9.27
C GLY A 184 7.09 -7.30 9.98
N THR A 185 5.96 -7.06 9.33
CA THR A 185 4.79 -6.45 9.96
C THR A 185 4.00 -7.52 10.70
N MET A 186 3.84 -7.36 12.00
CA MET A 186 2.96 -8.20 12.79
C MET A 186 1.56 -7.58 12.89
N HIS A 187 0.55 -8.31 12.42
CA HIS A 187 -0.86 -7.96 12.53
C HIS A 187 -1.51 -8.91 13.53
N HIS A 188 -1.91 -8.40 14.67
CA HIS A 188 -2.69 -9.15 15.64
C HIS A 188 -4.16 -8.95 15.34
N LEU A 189 -4.77 -9.97 14.73
CA LEU A 189 -6.17 -9.95 14.32
C LEU A 189 -7.08 -10.18 15.54
N ILE A 190 -8.05 -9.33 15.71
CA ILE A 190 -9.13 -9.46 16.68
C ILE A 190 -10.46 -9.42 15.93
N GLU A 191 -11.54 -9.76 16.57
CA GLU A 191 -12.86 -9.62 15.99
C GLU A 191 -13.07 -8.18 15.48
N ARG A 192 -13.32 -8.03 14.18
CA ARG A 192 -13.58 -6.72 13.55
C ARG A 192 -12.48 -5.66 13.73
N GLY A 193 -11.22 -6.09 13.89
CA GLY A 193 -10.12 -5.16 14.05
C GLY A 193 -8.75 -5.83 14.08
N TRP A 194 -7.71 -5.03 14.20
CA TRP A 194 -6.35 -5.54 14.27
C TRP A 194 -5.40 -4.51 14.89
N PHE A 195 -4.41 -5.02 15.65
CA PHE A 195 -3.27 -4.20 16.07
C PHE A 195 -2.14 -4.34 15.07
N TRP A 196 -1.41 -3.26 14.84
CA TRP A 196 -0.10 -3.33 14.22
C TRP A 196 1.02 -3.05 15.22
N ILE A 197 2.09 -3.79 15.03
CA ILE A 197 3.35 -3.57 15.73
C ILE A 197 4.44 -3.58 14.67
N ILE A 198 5.01 -2.40 14.37
CA ILE A 198 5.92 -2.16 13.27
C ILE A 198 7.24 -1.62 13.82
N PRO A 199 8.24 -2.49 14.05
CA PRO A 199 9.54 -2.07 14.54
C PRO A 199 10.37 -1.37 13.44
N PHE A 200 11.15 -0.39 13.82
CA PHE A 200 12.14 0.25 12.96
C PHE A 200 13.58 -0.16 13.33
N ASP A 201 13.78 -0.91 14.41
CA ASP A 201 15.07 -1.41 14.91
C ASP A 201 15.38 -2.85 14.49
N ASN A 202 14.58 -3.45 13.63
CA ASN A 202 14.68 -4.85 13.23
C ASN A 202 15.65 -5.11 12.05
N HIS A 203 16.48 -4.15 11.70
CA HIS A 203 17.57 -4.27 10.74
C HIS A 203 18.91 -4.00 11.41
N LYS A 204 19.95 -4.78 11.08
CA LYS A 204 21.29 -4.71 11.69
C LYS A 204 21.93 -3.32 11.63
N ASP A 205 21.59 -2.52 10.61
CA ASP A 205 22.11 -1.18 10.40
C ASP A 205 21.15 -0.08 10.89
N SER A 206 19.95 -0.44 11.34
CA SER A 206 18.99 0.52 11.87
C SER A 206 19.44 1.03 13.24
N ARG A 207 19.20 2.32 13.48
CA ARG A 207 19.42 2.99 14.79
C ARG A 207 18.17 3.62 15.34
N ASN A 208 17.03 3.42 14.68
CA ASN A 208 15.76 3.96 15.12
C ASN A 208 15.11 2.99 16.11
N PRO A 209 15.10 3.29 17.42
CA PRO A 209 14.53 2.39 18.42
C PRO A 209 13.01 2.43 18.48
N LEU A 210 12.37 3.18 17.61
CA LEU A 210 10.94 3.38 17.63
C LEU A 210 10.21 2.13 17.08
N CYS A 211 9.03 1.92 17.63
CA CYS A 211 8.04 0.99 17.11
C CYS A 211 6.73 1.75 16.87
N SER A 212 6.20 1.69 15.66
CA SER A 212 4.86 2.21 15.37
C SER A 212 3.85 1.20 15.87
N VAL A 213 2.93 1.67 16.70
CA VAL A 213 1.92 0.85 17.37
C VAL A 213 0.56 1.48 17.15
N GLY A 214 -0.42 0.67 16.80
CA GLY A 214 -1.79 1.16 16.70
C GLY A 214 -2.81 0.05 16.66
N LEU A 215 -4.05 0.47 16.66
CA LEU A 215 -5.24 -0.36 16.61
C LEU A 215 -6.23 0.25 15.63
N THR A 216 -6.66 -0.54 14.66
CA THR A 216 -7.76 -0.22 13.76
C THR A 216 -8.91 -1.17 14.02
N MET A 217 -10.13 -0.65 14.08
CA MET A 217 -11.31 -1.42 14.41
C MET A 217 -12.54 -0.90 13.69
N ASP A 218 -13.48 -1.80 13.40
CA ASP A 218 -14.76 -1.44 12.82
C ASP A 218 -15.55 -0.56 13.81
N GLU A 219 -15.87 0.67 13.41
CA GLU A 219 -16.56 1.62 14.28
C GLU A 219 -18.01 1.22 14.60
N ARG A 220 -18.61 0.35 13.77
CA ARG A 220 -19.97 -0.18 13.99
C ARG A 220 -20.00 -1.16 15.17
N THR A 221 -18.92 -1.92 15.34
CA THR A 221 -18.72 -2.87 16.44
C THR A 221 -18.11 -2.18 17.67
N TYR A 222 -17.16 -1.28 17.42
CA TYR A 222 -16.41 -0.58 18.46
C TYR A 222 -16.53 0.95 18.25
N PRO A 223 -17.69 1.54 18.56
CA PRO A 223 -17.87 3.00 18.44
C PRO A 223 -16.89 3.75 19.34
N LYS A 224 -16.45 4.93 18.89
CA LYS A 224 -15.48 5.74 19.64
C LYS A 224 -16.06 6.18 21.00
N PRO A 225 -15.42 5.81 22.11
CA PRO A 225 -15.90 6.20 23.44
C PRO A 225 -15.73 7.72 23.63
N LYS A 226 -16.70 8.34 24.32
CA LYS A 226 -16.66 9.78 24.60
C LYS A 226 -15.83 10.12 25.83
N ASP A 227 -15.73 9.19 26.76
CA ASP A 227 -15.18 9.44 28.11
C ASP A 227 -13.80 8.85 28.33
N LEU A 228 -13.18 8.31 27.27
CA LEU A 228 -11.84 7.72 27.31
C LEU A 228 -10.87 8.48 26.40
N THR A 229 -9.67 8.67 26.89
CA THR A 229 -8.56 9.05 26.02
C THR A 229 -8.17 7.87 25.11
N PRO A 230 -7.53 8.11 23.95
CA PRO A 230 -7.04 7.02 23.09
C PRO A 230 -6.08 6.07 23.82
N GLU A 231 -5.27 6.58 24.75
CA GLU A 231 -4.36 5.78 25.57
C GLU A 231 -5.12 4.85 26.53
N GLN A 232 -6.15 5.36 27.19
CA GLN A 232 -7.02 4.55 28.07
C GLN A 232 -7.77 3.49 27.28
N GLU A 233 -8.32 3.83 26.12
CA GLU A 233 -9.00 2.89 25.26
C GLU A 233 -8.03 1.80 24.76
N PHE A 234 -6.83 2.16 24.30
CA PHE A 234 -5.81 1.20 23.89
C PHE A 234 -5.44 0.24 25.02
N ALA A 235 -5.26 0.74 26.24
CA ALA A 235 -4.97 -0.07 27.42
C ALA A 235 -6.09 -1.10 27.71
N LEU A 236 -7.37 -0.69 27.61
CA LEU A 236 -8.50 -1.60 27.76
C LEU A 236 -8.53 -2.71 26.70
N PHE A 237 -8.11 -2.39 25.47
CA PHE A 237 -7.96 -3.43 24.45
C PHE A 237 -6.79 -4.36 24.73
N LEU A 238 -5.64 -3.85 25.19
CA LEU A 238 -4.51 -4.69 25.61
C LEU A 238 -4.89 -5.66 26.72
N ASP A 239 -5.69 -5.22 27.69
CA ASP A 239 -6.15 -6.07 28.80
C ASP A 239 -6.99 -7.26 28.32
N LYS A 240 -7.65 -7.15 27.18
CA LYS A 240 -8.41 -8.25 26.57
C LYS A 240 -7.53 -9.29 25.89
N TYR A 241 -6.29 -8.95 25.50
CA TYR A 241 -5.42 -9.79 24.67
C TYR A 241 -4.04 -9.98 25.34
N PRO A 242 -3.90 -10.98 26.24
CA PRO A 242 -2.72 -11.13 27.11
C PRO A 242 -1.39 -11.23 26.34
N ALA A 243 -1.36 -11.94 25.22
CA ALA A 243 -0.15 -12.12 24.43
C ALA A 243 0.30 -10.81 23.75
N VAL A 244 -0.64 -9.97 23.31
CA VAL A 244 -0.34 -8.64 22.77
C VAL A 244 0.17 -7.73 23.90
N LYS A 245 -0.53 -7.75 25.05
CA LYS A 245 -0.16 -6.93 26.22
C LYS A 245 1.27 -7.17 26.67
N ARG A 246 1.74 -8.42 26.71
CA ARG A 246 3.10 -8.77 27.13
C ARG A 246 4.19 -8.09 26.31
N GLN A 247 3.95 -7.72 25.06
CA GLN A 247 4.90 -6.97 24.25
C GLN A 247 5.16 -5.57 24.81
N PHE A 248 4.21 -5.01 25.56
CA PHE A 248 4.27 -3.67 26.11
C PHE A 248 4.85 -3.61 27.54
N ASP A 249 5.19 -4.76 28.16
CA ASP A 249 5.79 -4.79 29.49
C ASP A 249 7.14 -4.06 29.50
N GLY A 250 7.19 -2.89 30.14
CA GLY A 250 8.36 -2.02 30.18
C GLY A 250 8.53 -1.10 28.98
N ALA A 251 7.62 -1.12 28.01
CA ALA A 251 7.62 -0.19 26.90
C ALA A 251 7.15 1.20 27.30
N SER A 252 7.65 2.24 26.64
CA SER A 252 7.32 3.63 26.92
C SER A 252 6.84 4.35 25.66
N LYS A 253 5.76 5.09 25.79
CA LYS A 253 5.25 6.00 24.75
C LYS A 253 6.20 7.17 24.55
N VAL A 254 6.44 7.56 23.29
CA VAL A 254 7.35 8.66 22.95
C VAL A 254 6.70 9.83 22.23
N ARG A 255 5.42 9.73 21.92
CA ARG A 255 4.63 10.82 21.33
C ARG A 255 3.17 10.71 21.75
N GLU A 256 2.43 11.79 21.56
CA GLU A 256 0.98 11.79 21.81
C GLU A 256 0.25 10.85 20.86
N TRP A 257 -0.86 10.31 21.34
CA TRP A 257 -1.76 9.48 20.56
C TRP A 257 -2.45 10.30 19.47
N VAL A 258 -2.54 9.71 18.29
CA VAL A 258 -3.44 10.17 17.22
C VAL A 258 -4.64 9.24 17.20
N SER A 259 -5.84 9.79 17.22
CA SER A 259 -7.09 9.05 17.08
C SER A 259 -7.94 9.67 15.98
N THR A 260 -8.58 8.83 15.21
CA THR A 260 -9.47 9.23 14.13
C THR A 260 -10.91 8.88 14.47
N ASP A 261 -11.84 9.54 13.81
CA ASP A 261 -13.17 9.03 13.57
C ASP A 261 -13.11 8.07 12.37
N ARG A 262 -14.20 7.87 11.64
CA ARG A 262 -14.19 7.04 10.43
C ARG A 262 -13.05 7.43 9.52
N LEU A 263 -12.20 6.45 9.15
CA LEU A 263 -11.04 6.68 8.28
C LEU A 263 -11.44 6.86 6.82
N GLN A 264 -12.52 6.19 6.39
CA GLN A 264 -12.88 6.10 4.99
C GLN A 264 -13.57 7.37 4.51
N TYR A 265 -13.06 7.89 3.42
CA TYR A 265 -13.69 8.92 2.62
C TYR A 265 -13.41 8.70 1.14
N SER A 266 -14.31 9.15 0.29
CA SER A 266 -14.23 9.02 -1.15
C SER A 266 -14.62 10.32 -1.83
N SER A 267 -14.29 10.43 -3.11
CA SER A 267 -14.66 11.58 -3.95
C SER A 267 -15.39 11.10 -5.20
N LYS A 268 -16.43 11.84 -5.59
CA LYS A 268 -17.24 11.58 -6.80
C LYS A 268 -16.41 11.65 -8.07
N GLN A 269 -15.39 12.51 -8.07
CA GLN A 269 -14.51 12.80 -9.19
C GLN A 269 -13.12 13.13 -8.65
N THR A 270 -12.07 12.71 -9.35
CA THR A 270 -10.68 12.93 -8.94
C THR A 270 -9.87 13.72 -9.96
N ILE A 271 -10.41 13.98 -11.14
CA ILE A 271 -9.80 14.84 -12.16
C ILE A 271 -10.79 15.87 -12.70
N GLY A 272 -10.26 16.92 -13.32
CA GLY A 272 -10.99 17.88 -14.12
C GLY A 272 -10.03 18.66 -15.01
N ASP A 273 -10.55 19.66 -15.73
CA ASP A 273 -9.71 20.51 -16.56
C ASP A 273 -8.67 21.22 -15.69
N ARG A 274 -7.39 20.96 -15.96
CA ARG A 274 -6.24 21.53 -15.24
C ARG A 274 -6.06 21.10 -13.79
N TRP A 275 -6.76 20.06 -13.29
CA TRP A 275 -6.58 19.60 -11.91
C TRP A 275 -6.74 18.09 -11.72
N CYS A 276 -6.10 17.61 -10.65
CA CYS A 276 -6.21 16.22 -10.19
C CYS A 276 -6.17 16.21 -8.65
N LEU A 277 -7.08 15.44 -8.03
CA LEU A 277 -6.90 14.96 -6.67
C LEU A 277 -6.01 13.72 -6.73
N MET A 278 -4.95 13.65 -5.96
CA MET A 278 -4.05 12.50 -6.01
C MET A 278 -4.07 11.70 -4.72
N SER A 279 -4.23 10.37 -4.85
CA SER A 279 -4.09 9.42 -3.75
C SER A 279 -4.99 9.77 -2.56
N HIS A 280 -4.41 10.16 -1.43
CA HIS A 280 -5.17 10.47 -0.22
C HIS A 280 -5.99 11.77 -0.33
N ALA A 281 -5.81 12.59 -1.35
CA ALA A 281 -6.75 13.66 -1.64
C ALA A 281 -7.99 13.12 -2.38
N ALA A 282 -7.87 12.07 -3.17
CA ALA A 282 -9.00 11.41 -3.84
C ALA A 282 -9.86 10.58 -2.88
N GLY A 283 -9.23 9.81 -2.00
CA GLY A 283 -9.91 8.97 -1.03
C GLY A 283 -8.94 8.21 -0.12
N PHE A 284 -9.48 7.61 0.93
CA PHE A 284 -8.71 6.78 1.86
C PHE A 284 -9.53 5.59 2.36
N LEU A 285 -8.87 4.49 2.64
CA LEU A 285 -9.48 3.27 3.16
C LEU A 285 -8.88 2.85 4.49
N ASP A 286 -7.88 1.97 4.45
CA ASP A 286 -7.33 1.30 5.63
C ASP A 286 -5.87 0.89 5.37
N PRO A 287 -5.00 0.89 6.37
CA PRO A 287 -3.60 0.52 6.21
C PRO A 287 -3.32 -0.99 6.17
N LEU A 288 -4.32 -1.87 6.34
CA LEU A 288 -4.17 -3.33 6.53
C LEU A 288 -3.15 -3.99 5.58
N PHE A 289 -3.25 -3.72 4.30
CA PHE A 289 -2.39 -4.33 3.29
C PHE A 289 -1.25 -3.43 2.81
N SER A 290 -1.01 -2.31 3.48
CA SER A 290 0.07 -1.35 3.15
C SER A 290 0.03 -0.85 1.69
N ARG A 291 -1.17 -0.70 1.11
CA ARG A 291 -1.38 -0.34 -0.30
C ARG A 291 -1.19 1.15 -0.60
N GLY A 292 -1.30 2.03 0.39
CA GLY A 292 -1.34 3.48 0.17
C GLY A 292 -0.21 4.01 -0.71
N LEU A 293 1.06 3.72 -0.38
CA LEU A 293 2.20 4.19 -1.18
C LEU A 293 2.28 3.53 -2.56
N SER A 294 1.98 2.23 -2.68
CA SER A 294 2.00 1.55 -3.99
C SER A 294 0.91 2.09 -4.92
N ASN A 295 -0.29 2.34 -4.40
CA ASN A 295 -1.37 2.97 -5.15
C ASN A 295 -0.98 4.38 -5.61
N THR A 296 -0.42 5.19 -4.69
CA THR A 296 0.09 6.53 -5.02
C THR A 296 1.11 6.48 -6.17
N LEU A 297 2.05 5.53 -6.15
CA LEU A 297 3.06 5.40 -7.19
C LEU A 297 2.47 4.98 -8.55
N GLU A 298 1.46 4.13 -8.58
CA GLU A 298 0.76 3.78 -9.83
C GLU A 298 0.06 5.01 -10.43
N VAL A 299 -0.59 5.82 -9.60
CA VAL A 299 -1.22 7.07 -10.04
C VAL A 299 -0.18 8.09 -10.49
N VAL A 300 0.95 8.24 -9.78
CA VAL A 300 2.06 9.12 -10.18
C VAL A 300 2.59 8.74 -11.56
N ASP A 301 2.80 7.45 -11.83
CA ASP A 301 3.28 6.97 -13.14
C ASP A 301 2.29 7.35 -14.27
N ALA A 302 0.98 7.14 -14.07
CA ALA A 302 -0.06 7.45 -15.04
C ALA A 302 -0.23 8.97 -15.25
N LEU A 303 -0.24 9.75 -14.16
CA LEU A 303 -0.40 11.20 -14.19
C LEU A 303 0.81 11.88 -14.84
N THR A 304 2.03 11.50 -14.45
CA THR A 304 3.27 12.09 -14.97
C THR A 304 3.39 11.90 -16.46
N SER A 305 3.06 10.72 -16.98
CA SER A 305 3.06 10.44 -18.41
C SER A 305 2.17 11.43 -19.17
N ARG A 306 0.98 11.72 -18.68
CA ARG A 306 0.01 12.66 -19.29
C ARG A 306 0.44 14.11 -19.17
N LEU A 307 0.96 14.51 -18.01
CA LEU A 307 1.49 15.85 -17.82
C LEU A 307 2.64 16.16 -18.78
N LEU A 308 3.55 15.19 -19.00
CA LEU A 308 4.66 15.36 -19.96
C LEU A 308 4.16 15.54 -21.41
N GLU A 309 3.03 14.95 -21.77
CA GLU A 309 2.38 15.17 -23.07
C GLU A 309 1.68 16.53 -23.09
N ALA A 310 0.91 16.86 -22.05
CA ALA A 310 0.20 18.13 -21.93
C ALA A 310 1.14 19.35 -22.00
N PHE A 311 2.34 19.25 -21.44
CA PHE A 311 3.37 20.29 -21.56
C PHE A 311 3.86 20.53 -22.99
N LYS A 312 3.66 19.59 -23.91
CA LYS A 312 4.10 19.73 -25.31
C LYS A 312 3.04 20.35 -26.20
N ASP A 313 1.78 20.01 -25.97
CA ASP A 313 0.65 20.38 -26.83
C ASP A 313 -0.36 21.35 -26.21
N GLY A 314 -0.24 21.62 -24.89
CA GLY A 314 -1.11 22.54 -24.15
C GLY A 314 -2.47 21.99 -23.79
N ASP A 315 -2.75 20.70 -24.04
CA ASP A 315 -4.02 20.09 -23.69
C ASP A 315 -4.02 19.56 -22.26
N TYR A 316 -4.70 20.28 -21.36
CA TYR A 316 -4.90 19.95 -19.95
C TYR A 316 -6.35 19.56 -19.65
N SER A 317 -7.11 19.14 -20.65
CA SER A 317 -8.52 18.73 -20.49
C SER A 317 -8.66 17.48 -19.61
N ALA A 318 -9.80 17.36 -18.95
CA ALA A 318 -10.16 16.17 -18.16
C ALA A 318 -10.11 14.88 -18.98
N GLU A 319 -10.48 14.93 -20.26
CA GLU A 319 -10.46 13.78 -21.17
C GLU A 319 -9.06 13.13 -21.27
N ARG A 320 -8.00 13.94 -21.37
CA ARG A 320 -6.62 13.43 -21.37
C ARG A 320 -6.28 12.63 -20.12
N PHE A 321 -6.85 12.98 -18.99
CA PHE A 321 -6.56 12.38 -17.68
C PHE A 321 -7.59 11.34 -17.25
N GLU A 322 -8.58 11.01 -18.08
CA GLU A 322 -9.65 10.05 -17.75
C GLU A 322 -9.14 8.71 -17.19
N TYR A 323 -8.06 8.19 -17.74
CA TYR A 323 -7.48 6.94 -17.19
C TYR A 323 -6.98 7.10 -15.75
N VAL A 324 -6.48 8.27 -15.37
CA VAL A 324 -6.04 8.54 -13.99
C VAL A 324 -7.24 8.44 -13.04
N GLU A 325 -8.38 9.03 -13.42
CA GLU A 325 -9.65 8.89 -12.71
C GLU A 325 -10.03 7.43 -12.52
N ARG A 326 -10.12 6.68 -13.62
CA ARG A 326 -10.52 5.27 -13.59
C ARG A 326 -9.58 4.42 -12.75
N LEU A 327 -8.27 4.70 -12.80
CA LEU A 327 -7.25 4.02 -12.01
C LEU A 327 -7.45 4.31 -10.52
N GLU A 328 -7.57 5.57 -10.11
CA GLU A 328 -7.73 5.94 -8.71
C GLU A 328 -9.02 5.38 -8.10
N GLN A 329 -10.13 5.52 -8.82
CA GLN A 329 -11.42 5.00 -8.38
C GLN A 329 -11.39 3.47 -8.23
N GLY A 330 -10.77 2.77 -9.19
CA GLY A 330 -10.63 1.32 -9.14
C GLY A 330 -9.68 0.86 -8.02
N LEU A 331 -8.55 1.53 -7.81
CA LEU A 331 -7.63 1.23 -6.70
C LEU A 331 -8.33 1.34 -5.34
N LEU A 332 -9.20 2.32 -5.17
CA LEU A 332 -9.99 2.48 -3.95
C LEU A 332 -11.06 1.41 -3.83
N GLN A 333 -11.84 1.15 -4.89
CA GLN A 333 -12.95 0.19 -4.89
C GLN A 333 -12.47 -1.23 -4.61
N TYR A 334 -11.51 -1.75 -5.39
CA TYR A 334 -11.05 -3.13 -5.21
C TYR A 334 -10.32 -3.35 -3.88
N ASN A 335 -9.70 -2.29 -3.35
CA ASN A 335 -9.10 -2.35 -2.03
C ASN A 335 -10.16 -2.34 -0.92
N ASP A 336 -11.29 -1.65 -1.10
CA ASP A 336 -12.43 -1.68 -0.19
C ASP A 336 -13.02 -3.10 -0.07
N GLU A 337 -13.22 -3.78 -1.18
CA GLU A 337 -13.76 -5.14 -1.19
C GLU A 337 -12.90 -6.13 -0.39
N ILE A 338 -11.60 -6.14 -0.63
CA ILE A 338 -10.72 -7.10 0.09
C ILE A 338 -10.50 -6.72 1.55
N VAL A 339 -10.47 -5.44 1.89
CA VAL A 339 -10.33 -4.98 3.28
C VAL A 339 -11.60 -5.26 4.07
N ASN A 340 -12.78 -4.94 3.52
CA ASN A 340 -14.06 -5.26 4.16
C ASN A 340 -14.19 -6.77 4.40
N SER A 341 -13.92 -7.60 3.39
CA SER A 341 -13.90 -9.06 3.50
C SER A 341 -12.95 -9.54 4.60
N SER A 342 -11.79 -8.90 4.75
CA SER A 342 -10.81 -9.24 5.78
C SER A 342 -11.34 -8.97 7.19
N PHE A 343 -11.91 -7.79 7.43
CA PHE A 343 -12.49 -7.45 8.75
C PHE A 343 -13.66 -8.34 9.12
N ILE A 344 -14.46 -8.77 8.16
CA ILE A 344 -15.50 -9.78 8.35
C ILE A 344 -14.89 -11.13 8.75
N ALA A 345 -13.84 -11.55 8.04
CA ALA A 345 -13.22 -12.85 8.21
C ALA A 345 -12.38 -12.99 9.50
N PHE A 346 -11.94 -11.90 10.14
CA PHE A 346 -11.09 -11.93 11.34
C PHE A 346 -11.71 -12.68 12.52
N SER A 347 -13.04 -12.77 12.57
CA SER A 347 -13.75 -13.54 13.60
C SER A 347 -13.61 -15.07 13.45
N HIS A 348 -13.28 -15.56 12.23
CA HIS A 348 -13.20 -17.00 11.93
C HIS A 348 -11.92 -17.34 11.15
N PHE A 349 -10.96 -18.02 11.77
CA PHE A 349 -9.62 -18.21 11.22
C PHE A 349 -9.60 -18.88 9.84
N ARG A 350 -10.40 -19.94 9.65
CA ARG A 350 -10.43 -20.65 8.36
C ARG A 350 -10.92 -19.76 7.23
N LEU A 351 -11.94 -18.93 7.50
CA LEU A 351 -12.41 -17.91 6.54
C LEU A 351 -11.35 -16.86 6.27
N TRP A 352 -10.67 -16.35 7.32
CA TRP A 352 -9.53 -15.46 7.15
C TRP A 352 -8.42 -16.08 6.29
N ASN A 353 -8.08 -17.34 6.52
CA ASN A 353 -7.07 -18.05 5.74
C ASN A 353 -7.43 -18.14 4.25
N ALA A 354 -8.71 -18.30 3.92
CA ALA A 354 -9.19 -18.26 2.54
C ALA A 354 -9.08 -16.86 1.92
N VAL A 355 -9.55 -15.81 2.61
CA VAL A 355 -9.44 -14.41 2.16
C VAL A 355 -7.98 -13.97 2.01
N PHE A 356 -7.12 -14.33 2.96
CA PHE A 356 -5.67 -14.10 2.90
C PHE A 356 -5.04 -14.67 1.62
N ARG A 357 -5.49 -15.85 1.18
CA ARG A 357 -4.98 -16.49 -0.05
C ARG A 357 -5.44 -15.78 -1.30
N VAL A 358 -6.67 -15.30 -1.33
CA VAL A 358 -7.15 -14.46 -2.44
C VAL A 358 -6.23 -13.25 -2.57
N TRP A 359 -6.03 -12.49 -1.50
CA TRP A 359 -5.11 -11.35 -1.49
C TRP A 359 -3.67 -11.73 -1.88
N GLY A 360 -3.11 -12.76 -1.24
CA GLY A 360 -1.70 -13.14 -1.41
C GLY A 360 -1.39 -13.70 -2.78
N SER A 361 -2.33 -14.44 -3.42
CA SER A 361 -2.11 -15.07 -4.72
C SER A 361 -1.88 -14.06 -5.85
N PHE A 362 -2.28 -12.82 -5.67
CA PHE A 362 -2.23 -11.77 -6.68
C PHE A 362 -1.08 -10.78 -6.55
N ILE A 363 -0.46 -10.72 -5.37
CA ILE A 363 0.69 -9.81 -5.16
C ILE A 363 1.80 -10.09 -6.16
N THR A 364 2.17 -11.35 -6.35
CA THR A 364 3.27 -11.73 -7.24
C THR A 364 2.98 -11.40 -8.71
N PRO A 365 1.86 -11.83 -9.31
CA PRO A 365 1.52 -11.46 -10.69
C PRO A 365 1.41 -9.96 -10.91
N GLY A 366 0.73 -9.22 -10.01
CA GLY A 366 0.61 -7.77 -10.09
C GLY A 366 1.96 -7.06 -10.08
N THR A 367 2.86 -7.49 -9.19
CA THR A 367 4.24 -6.97 -9.15
C THR A 367 5.02 -7.27 -10.42
N MET A 368 4.86 -8.48 -10.99
CA MET A 368 5.52 -8.85 -12.25
C MET A 368 5.08 -7.95 -13.41
N ARG A 369 3.81 -7.64 -13.53
CA ARG A 369 3.27 -6.75 -14.57
C ARG A 369 3.97 -5.38 -14.54
N LEU A 370 4.02 -4.75 -13.38
CA LEU A 370 4.66 -3.45 -13.19
C LEU A 370 6.18 -3.52 -13.40
N THR A 371 6.82 -4.54 -12.85
CA THR A 371 8.28 -4.74 -13.00
C THR A 371 8.66 -4.95 -14.46
N ARG A 372 7.85 -5.68 -15.24
CA ARG A 372 8.04 -5.84 -16.69
C ARG A 372 8.08 -4.49 -17.41
N ALA A 373 7.08 -3.64 -17.18
CA ALA A 373 7.03 -2.32 -17.82
C ALA A 373 8.25 -1.47 -17.46
N ARG A 374 8.64 -1.45 -16.18
CA ARG A 374 9.83 -0.75 -15.69
C ARG A 374 11.13 -1.27 -16.34
N LEU A 375 11.30 -2.59 -16.46
CA LEU A 375 12.48 -3.20 -17.10
C LEU A 375 12.55 -2.85 -18.59
N LYS A 376 11.43 -2.84 -19.31
CA LYS A 376 11.39 -2.42 -20.72
C LYS A 376 11.78 -0.94 -20.84
N HIS A 377 11.12 -0.07 -20.07
CA HIS A 377 11.40 1.36 -20.05
C HIS A 377 12.87 1.66 -19.66
N PHE A 378 13.43 0.96 -18.69
CA PHE A 378 14.82 1.15 -18.29
C PHE A 378 15.79 0.88 -19.45
N LYS A 379 15.45 -0.07 -20.32
CA LYS A 379 16.28 -0.46 -21.48
C LYS A 379 16.28 0.57 -22.59
N ASP A 380 15.12 1.09 -22.97
CA ASP A 380 14.95 1.92 -24.18
C ASP A 380 14.42 3.35 -23.89
N LYS A 381 14.05 3.63 -22.62
CA LYS A 381 13.49 4.90 -22.16
C LYS A 381 12.12 5.24 -22.77
N ASP A 382 11.44 4.25 -23.33
CA ASP A 382 10.16 4.43 -23.98
C ASP A 382 9.01 4.41 -22.96
N GLN A 383 8.26 5.49 -22.86
CA GLN A 383 7.09 5.63 -21.98
C GLN A 383 5.90 4.76 -22.43
N ARG A 384 5.87 4.30 -23.68
CA ARG A 384 4.81 3.44 -24.19
C ARG A 384 4.65 2.15 -23.37
N HIS A 385 5.72 1.66 -22.73
CA HIS A 385 5.62 0.46 -21.87
C HIS A 385 4.72 0.64 -20.66
N PHE A 386 4.59 1.85 -20.14
CA PHE A 386 3.61 2.17 -19.11
C PHE A 386 2.20 2.32 -19.70
N ARG A 387 2.08 2.89 -20.89
CA ARG A 387 0.82 3.01 -21.61
C ARG A 387 0.23 1.63 -21.97
N GLU A 388 1.06 0.63 -22.28
CA GLU A 388 0.60 -0.76 -22.48
C GLU A 388 -0.12 -1.32 -21.23
N LEU A 389 0.24 -0.88 -20.02
CA LEU A 389 -0.44 -1.31 -18.78
C LEU A 389 -1.85 -0.75 -18.65
N GLU A 390 -2.17 0.31 -19.37
CA GLU A 390 -3.46 0.99 -19.35
C GLU A 390 -4.51 0.31 -20.23
N GLN A 391 -4.07 -0.59 -21.13
CA GLN A 391 -4.95 -1.40 -21.99
C GLN A 391 -5.57 -2.53 -21.16
N ASN A 392 -6.61 -2.19 -20.39
CA ASN A 392 -7.29 -3.10 -19.50
C ASN A 392 -8.72 -2.63 -19.20
N ASP A 393 -9.58 -3.56 -18.78
CA ASP A 393 -10.99 -3.33 -18.50
C ASP A 393 -11.26 -2.97 -17.03
N HIS A 394 -10.33 -3.30 -16.13
CA HIS A 394 -10.46 -3.15 -14.67
C HIS A 394 -9.31 -2.35 -14.05
N PRO A 395 -9.15 -1.05 -14.39
CA PRO A 395 -8.09 -0.23 -13.80
C PRO A 395 -8.14 -0.28 -12.28
N GLY A 396 -6.98 -0.41 -11.64
CA GLY A 396 -6.88 -0.51 -10.18
C GLY A 396 -6.92 -1.93 -9.61
N LEU A 397 -7.44 -2.91 -10.36
CA LEU A 397 -7.32 -4.32 -9.98
C LEU A 397 -5.85 -4.78 -10.14
N TRP A 398 -5.37 -5.68 -9.28
CA TRP A 398 -3.97 -6.13 -9.34
C TRP A 398 -3.59 -6.84 -10.64
N TRP A 399 -4.56 -7.51 -11.26
CA TRP A 399 -4.45 -8.05 -12.60
C TRP A 399 -5.60 -7.55 -13.47
N PRO A 400 -5.53 -6.31 -13.96
CA PRO A 400 -6.68 -5.60 -14.53
C PRO A 400 -7.12 -6.11 -15.92
N GLN A 401 -6.39 -7.05 -16.52
CA GLN A 401 -6.73 -7.66 -17.82
C GLN A 401 -7.57 -8.94 -17.67
N SER A 402 -7.96 -9.33 -16.45
CA SER A 402 -8.59 -10.63 -16.23
C SER A 402 -9.92 -10.53 -15.50
N ASP A 403 -11.03 -10.83 -16.19
CA ASP A 403 -12.34 -10.99 -15.58
C ASP A 403 -12.36 -12.07 -14.51
N LYS A 404 -11.58 -13.14 -14.70
CA LYS A 404 -11.47 -14.22 -13.70
C LYS A 404 -10.96 -13.72 -12.36
N PHE A 405 -10.09 -12.72 -12.43
CA PHE A 405 -9.56 -12.09 -11.23
C PHE A 405 -10.60 -11.23 -10.51
N LYS A 406 -11.34 -10.45 -11.29
CA LYS A 406 -12.45 -9.65 -10.79
C LYS A 406 -13.51 -10.56 -10.14
N ILE A 407 -13.93 -11.62 -10.84
CA ILE A 407 -14.89 -12.61 -10.33
C ILE A 407 -14.41 -13.23 -9.01
N LEU A 408 -13.14 -13.62 -8.93
CA LEU A 408 -12.58 -14.19 -7.70
C LEU A 408 -12.71 -13.22 -6.51
N LEU A 409 -12.40 -11.96 -6.72
CA LEU A 409 -12.50 -10.92 -5.67
C LEU A 409 -13.96 -10.65 -5.29
N GLU A 410 -14.83 -10.43 -6.28
CA GLU A 410 -16.24 -10.11 -6.05
C GLU A 410 -16.98 -11.26 -5.37
N THR A 411 -16.76 -12.51 -5.84
CA THR A 411 -17.37 -13.69 -5.21
C THR A 411 -16.87 -13.88 -3.77
N THR A 412 -15.60 -13.56 -3.51
CA THR A 412 -15.05 -13.58 -2.13
C THR A 412 -15.75 -12.55 -1.26
N SER A 413 -15.92 -11.33 -1.76
CA SER A 413 -16.62 -10.24 -1.06
C SER A 413 -18.07 -10.63 -0.73
N GLU A 414 -18.82 -11.08 -1.72
CA GLU A 414 -20.22 -11.54 -1.55
C GLU A 414 -20.32 -12.71 -0.53
N THR A 415 -19.38 -13.64 -0.56
CA THR A 415 -19.36 -14.78 0.36
C THR A 415 -19.14 -14.33 1.79
N CYS A 416 -18.20 -13.39 2.01
CA CYS A 416 -17.98 -12.80 3.33
C CYS A 416 -19.21 -12.02 3.82
N GLU A 417 -19.91 -11.28 2.95
CA GLU A 417 -21.13 -10.56 3.30
C GLU A 417 -22.28 -11.53 3.67
N LYS A 418 -22.40 -12.69 3.00
CA LYS A 418 -23.34 -13.73 3.37
C LYS A 418 -23.05 -14.34 4.74
N TYR A 419 -21.77 -14.54 5.06
CA TYR A 419 -21.34 -14.95 6.40
C TYR A 419 -21.69 -13.89 7.45
N GLU A 420 -21.39 -12.62 7.19
CA GLU A 420 -21.74 -11.51 8.08
C GLU A 420 -23.24 -11.41 8.35
N ALA A 421 -24.05 -11.66 7.33
CA ALA A 421 -25.51 -11.67 7.42
C ALA A 421 -26.08 -12.93 8.10
N GLY A 422 -25.23 -13.90 8.49
CA GLY A 422 -25.65 -15.17 9.09
C GLY A 422 -26.30 -16.16 8.11
N ALA A 423 -26.17 -15.93 6.81
CA ALA A 423 -26.68 -16.84 5.77
C ALA A 423 -25.73 -18.02 5.52
N LEU A 424 -24.48 -17.93 5.94
CA LEU A 424 -23.46 -18.98 5.90
C LEU A 424 -22.75 -19.06 7.24
N THR A 425 -22.29 -20.24 7.60
CA THR A 425 -21.29 -20.41 8.66
C THR A 425 -19.91 -20.00 8.15
N GLY A 426 -18.96 -19.79 9.06
CA GLY A 426 -17.58 -19.46 8.68
C GLY A 426 -16.89 -20.58 7.88
N ASP A 427 -17.21 -21.85 8.19
CA ASP A 427 -16.69 -23.00 7.44
C ASP A 427 -17.30 -23.12 6.05
N GLU A 428 -18.62 -22.95 5.89
CA GLU A 428 -19.28 -22.94 4.57
C GLU A 428 -18.73 -21.81 3.68
N ALA A 429 -18.54 -20.62 4.25
CA ALA A 429 -17.96 -19.49 3.52
C ALA A 429 -16.51 -19.78 3.11
N ALA A 430 -15.71 -20.40 3.99
CA ALA A 430 -14.34 -20.81 3.68
C ALA A 430 -14.32 -21.88 2.57
N ASP A 431 -15.19 -22.90 2.63
CA ASP A 431 -15.30 -23.94 1.59
C ASP A 431 -15.58 -23.35 0.20
N ILE A 432 -16.50 -22.38 0.13
CA ILE A 432 -16.82 -21.69 -1.13
C ILE A 432 -15.55 -20.99 -1.68
N ILE A 433 -14.83 -20.25 -0.84
CA ILE A 433 -13.65 -19.49 -1.31
C ILE A 433 -12.49 -20.43 -1.65
N PHE A 434 -12.24 -21.49 -0.86
CA PHE A 434 -11.22 -22.50 -1.19
C PHE A 434 -11.53 -23.21 -2.49
N LYS A 435 -12.79 -23.59 -2.72
CA LYS A 435 -13.22 -24.16 -3.99
C LYS A 435 -13.00 -23.19 -5.16
N LEU A 436 -13.31 -21.92 -4.97
CA LEU A 436 -13.08 -20.88 -5.98
C LEU A 436 -11.58 -20.71 -6.31
N LEU A 437 -10.70 -20.79 -5.30
CA LEU A 437 -9.25 -20.79 -5.49
C LEU A 437 -8.77 -22.03 -6.26
N ASP A 438 -9.36 -23.21 -5.97
CA ASP A 438 -9.03 -24.47 -6.64
C ASP A 438 -9.44 -24.48 -8.10
N ASP A 439 -10.65 -24.02 -8.40
CA ASP A 439 -11.21 -23.99 -9.75
C ASP A 439 -10.56 -22.88 -10.62
N SER A 440 -9.91 -21.91 -9.99
CA SER A 440 -9.35 -20.76 -10.72
C SER A 440 -8.02 -21.09 -11.42
N PRO A 441 -7.97 -21.00 -12.78
CA PRO A 441 -6.73 -21.26 -13.52
C PRO A 441 -5.67 -20.16 -13.39
N ILE A 442 -6.03 -18.99 -12.87
CA ILE A 442 -5.11 -17.87 -12.65
C ILE A 442 -4.38 -17.97 -11.30
N VAL A 443 -4.89 -18.77 -10.38
CA VAL A 443 -4.23 -19.02 -9.09
C VAL A 443 -3.11 -20.05 -9.30
N ASN A 444 -1.86 -19.60 -9.13
CA ASN A 444 -0.72 -20.48 -9.35
C ASN A 444 -0.68 -21.63 -8.33
N PRO A 445 -0.41 -22.86 -8.76
CA PRO A 445 -0.37 -24.03 -7.87
C PRO A 445 0.94 -24.13 -7.07
N VAL A 446 1.96 -23.34 -7.43
CA VAL A 446 3.35 -23.52 -6.96
C VAL A 446 3.54 -23.06 -5.53
N PHE A 447 2.87 -21.98 -5.13
CA PHE A 447 3.01 -21.43 -3.78
C PHE A 447 2.12 -22.11 -2.74
N GLY A 448 1.23 -23.00 -3.18
CA GLY A 448 0.30 -23.72 -2.30
C GLY A 448 -0.90 -22.87 -1.87
N TRP A 449 -1.35 -21.94 -2.72
CA TRP A 449 -2.54 -21.14 -2.46
C TRP A 449 -3.82 -21.98 -2.33
N LYS A 450 -3.81 -23.18 -2.92
CA LYS A 450 -4.92 -24.14 -2.89
C LYS A 450 -4.89 -25.10 -1.70
N ASP A 451 -3.80 -25.13 -0.95
CA ASP A 451 -3.58 -26.03 0.20
C ASP A 451 -3.82 -25.24 1.50
N GLU A 452 -4.98 -25.42 2.14
CA GLU A 452 -5.37 -24.66 3.33
C GLU A 452 -4.46 -24.91 4.54
N GLU A 453 -3.77 -26.05 4.61
CA GLU A 453 -2.83 -26.39 5.68
C GLU A 453 -1.50 -25.63 5.55
N LYS A 454 -1.17 -25.17 4.36
CA LYS A 454 0.06 -24.41 4.11
C LYS A 454 -0.07 -22.95 4.50
N ARG A 455 -0.07 -22.66 5.77
CA ARG A 455 -0.29 -21.33 6.35
C ARG A 455 0.88 -20.35 6.17
N PHE A 456 2.10 -20.87 5.94
CA PHE A 456 3.31 -20.07 5.79
C PHE A 456 3.84 -20.17 4.35
N ILE A 457 3.78 -19.06 3.62
CA ILE A 457 4.15 -18.99 2.21
C ILE A 457 5.51 -18.30 2.08
N TYR A 458 6.54 -19.13 1.76
CA TYR A 458 7.94 -18.69 1.60
C TYR A 458 8.46 -19.08 0.22
N PRO A 459 8.47 -18.16 -0.76
CA PRO A 459 9.01 -18.46 -2.07
C PRO A 459 10.54 -18.62 -2.03
N SER A 460 11.02 -19.86 -2.13
CA SER A 460 12.45 -20.16 -2.33
C SER A 460 12.87 -19.90 -3.78
N VAL A 461 14.17 -19.88 -4.06
CA VAL A 461 14.70 -19.76 -5.44
C VAL A 461 14.13 -20.86 -6.34
N ALA A 462 14.06 -22.11 -5.85
CA ALA A 462 13.48 -23.22 -6.59
C ALA A 462 11.97 -23.04 -6.83
N THR A 463 11.23 -22.55 -5.83
CA THR A 463 9.82 -22.25 -5.95
C THR A 463 9.59 -21.12 -6.97
N MET A 464 10.43 -20.09 -6.97
CA MET A 464 10.38 -19.02 -7.96
C MET A 464 10.67 -19.53 -9.37
N GLY A 465 11.63 -20.41 -9.54
CA GLY A 465 11.90 -21.05 -10.85
C GLY A 465 10.69 -21.82 -11.38
N ARG A 466 10.05 -22.64 -10.52
CA ARG A 466 8.80 -23.35 -10.88
C ARG A 466 7.64 -22.40 -11.19
N PHE A 467 7.51 -21.32 -10.41
CA PHE A 467 6.51 -20.31 -10.68
C PHE A 467 6.72 -19.61 -12.03
N LEU A 468 7.94 -19.22 -12.37
CA LEU A 468 8.26 -18.62 -13.66
C LEU A 468 8.01 -19.60 -14.83
N TYR A 469 8.29 -20.88 -14.65
CA TYR A 469 7.95 -21.91 -15.63
C TYR A 469 6.43 -22.02 -15.80
N TRP A 470 5.66 -22.13 -14.71
CA TRP A 470 4.21 -22.15 -14.76
C TRP A 470 3.66 -20.90 -15.44
N ALA A 471 4.08 -19.71 -15.00
CA ALA A 471 3.63 -18.44 -15.56
C ALA A 471 3.96 -18.29 -17.05
N SER A 472 5.04 -18.94 -17.54
CA SER A 472 5.47 -18.82 -18.94
C SER A 472 4.86 -19.86 -19.87
N VAL A 473 4.40 -21.00 -19.35
CA VAL A 473 4.03 -22.18 -20.16
C VAL A 473 2.61 -22.68 -19.87
N GLN A 474 2.19 -22.68 -18.61
CA GLN A 474 0.97 -23.33 -18.15
C GLN A 474 -0.14 -22.35 -17.73
N ALA A 475 0.21 -21.12 -17.37
CA ALA A 475 -0.75 -20.09 -16.99
C ALA A 475 -1.65 -19.69 -18.17
N PRO A 476 -2.83 -19.12 -17.90
CA PRO A 476 -3.69 -18.59 -18.96
C PRO A 476 -2.98 -17.57 -19.86
N PRO A 477 -3.42 -17.42 -21.12
CA PRO A 477 -2.74 -16.56 -22.12
C PRO A 477 -2.44 -15.15 -21.63
N GLU A 478 -3.35 -14.54 -20.88
CA GLU A 478 -3.21 -13.20 -20.31
C GLU A 478 -2.00 -13.08 -19.34
N MET A 479 -1.65 -14.16 -18.65
CA MET A 479 -0.49 -14.21 -17.74
C MET A 479 0.76 -14.74 -18.42
N ASN A 480 0.60 -15.65 -19.37
CA ASN A 480 1.68 -16.37 -20.02
C ASN A 480 2.65 -15.42 -20.77
N SER A 481 2.13 -14.43 -21.47
CA SER A 481 2.94 -13.43 -22.17
C SER A 481 3.85 -12.65 -21.19
N VAL A 482 3.31 -12.23 -20.06
CA VAL A 482 4.05 -11.51 -19.01
C VAL A 482 5.11 -12.41 -18.36
N GLY A 483 4.77 -13.66 -18.06
CA GLY A 483 5.69 -14.63 -17.52
C GLY A 483 6.90 -14.88 -18.43
N ARG A 484 6.66 -15.08 -19.73
CA ARG A 484 7.73 -15.27 -20.74
C ARG A 484 8.66 -14.09 -20.85
N GLU A 485 8.11 -12.88 -20.95
CA GLU A 485 8.92 -11.67 -21.08
C GLU A 485 9.72 -11.38 -19.80
N PHE A 486 9.14 -11.65 -18.64
CA PHE A 486 9.83 -11.51 -17.35
C PHE A 486 11.00 -12.48 -17.25
N LEU A 487 10.81 -13.74 -17.61
CA LEU A 487 11.88 -14.76 -17.65
C LEU A 487 13.00 -14.35 -18.61
N LEU A 488 12.67 -13.89 -19.82
CA LEU A 488 13.65 -13.41 -20.79
C LEU A 488 14.41 -12.18 -20.28
N GLY A 489 13.75 -11.29 -19.54
CA GLY A 489 14.37 -10.13 -18.90
C GLY A 489 15.42 -10.53 -17.86
N ILE A 490 15.09 -11.49 -16.99
CA ILE A 490 16.02 -12.01 -15.96
C ILE A 490 17.23 -12.69 -16.62
N VAL A 491 17.01 -13.55 -17.62
CA VAL A 491 18.10 -14.26 -18.33
C VAL A 491 19.06 -13.27 -18.98
N LYS A 492 18.54 -12.21 -19.61
CA LYS A 492 19.36 -11.15 -20.24
C LYS A 492 20.11 -10.29 -19.21
N ALA A 493 19.48 -9.96 -18.08
CA ALA A 493 20.13 -9.25 -16.98
C ALA A 493 21.24 -10.09 -16.34
N GLY A 494 21.00 -11.38 -16.07
CA GLY A 494 21.98 -12.30 -15.53
C GLY A 494 23.21 -12.48 -16.44
N SER A 495 23.04 -12.42 -17.77
CA SER A 495 24.17 -12.47 -18.72
C SER A 495 25.03 -11.20 -18.70
N LYS A 496 24.45 -10.03 -18.37
CA LYS A 496 25.18 -8.77 -18.19
C LYS A 496 25.92 -8.71 -16.86
N VAL A 497 25.31 -9.19 -15.79
CA VAL A 497 25.93 -9.26 -14.45
C VAL A 497 27.13 -10.23 -14.47
N ARG A 498 27.04 -11.37 -15.17
CA ARG A 498 28.20 -12.29 -15.37
C ARG A 498 29.36 -11.67 -16.18
N LYS A 499 29.12 -10.57 -16.93
CA LYS A 499 30.19 -9.86 -17.65
C LYS A 499 30.77 -8.70 -16.84
N LEU A 500 30.19 -8.37 -15.68
CA LEU A 500 30.63 -7.32 -14.75
C LEU A 500 31.27 -7.91 -13.48
N LEU A 501 31.13 -9.21 -13.24
CA LEU A 501 31.86 -10.01 -12.27
C LEU A 501 32.99 -10.79 -12.98
#